data_415d6eb03b04d2f39428ca5eb61b6e03
#
_entry.id   415d6eb03b04d2f39428ca5eb61b6e03
#
_cell.length_a   1.000
_cell.length_b   1.000
_cell.length_c   1.000
_cell.angle_alpha   90.00
_cell.angle_beta   90.00
_cell.angle_gamma   90.00
#
_symmetry.space_group_name_H-M   'P 1'
#
loop_
_entity.id
_entity.type
_entity.pdbx_description
1 polymer ?
#
loop_
_entity_poly.entity_id
_entity_poly.type
_entity_poly.pdbx_seq_one_letter_code
_entity_poly.pdbx_strand_id
1 'polypeptide(L)'
;MKKFEIHSILENTKRFSLAVAVLFASFAASSENFRVRKLIPISFNEINEKISVESGINDALWITLPKDLTYISGVELNLKVPEDIVTWRDSVAYMLYDKLDPKPSEKKQSYYGERGHVSTIPGNFSLNIYIPISKDFAIKDNPYSVKLPIQSPDSGIFLRFMMVMKGVPESLENSILEITAKPVLKNKGALNLSVTPQSTEEKKYSVFIDDEPVQAYSHKLLPTGEHHLSIVSDSYRNELRTFRIEQAKTTSLSVNMRGIEPLVKLICPKDTKVFLDGLPVTNTAEPVSVTQGEHAVKFILGDYEIVKTISAMNGRTYSVNLNVDATISEDE
;
A
#
# COMPACT_ATOMS: atom_id res chain seq x y z
N MET A 1 -47.02 25.00 45.01
CA MET A 1 -47.22 23.64 44.50
C MET A 1 -46.42 23.28 43.23
N LYS A 2 -45.84 24.19 42.46
CA LYS A 2 -45.07 23.88 41.25
C LYS A 2 -43.55 23.54 41.42
N LYS A 3 -42.97 23.77 42.60
CA LYS A 3 -41.54 23.53 42.84
C LYS A 3 -41.19 22.07 43.26
N PHE A 4 -42.18 21.32 43.74
CA PHE A 4 -41.98 19.94 44.21
C PHE A 4 -41.98 18.90 43.06
N GLU A 5 -42.71 19.13 42.00
CA GLU A 5 -42.76 18.21 40.84
C GLU A 5 -41.48 18.20 39.98
N ILE A 6 -40.83 19.38 39.86
CA ILE A 6 -39.62 19.50 39.05
C ILE A 6 -38.43 18.76 39.73
N HIS A 7 -38.39 18.72 41.05
CA HIS A 7 -37.31 18.04 41.78
C HIS A 7 -37.39 16.52 41.66
N SER A 8 -38.61 15.95 41.66
CA SER A 8 -38.83 14.52 41.49
C SER A 8 -38.55 14.01 40.10
N ILE A 9 -38.79 14.82 39.08
CA ILE A 9 -38.47 14.51 37.66
C ILE A 9 -36.95 14.54 37.42
N LEU A 10 -36.23 15.49 38.01
CA LEU A 10 -34.77 15.58 37.92
C LEU A 10 -34.06 14.46 38.69
N GLU A 11 -34.56 13.98 39.80
CA GLU A 11 -33.99 12.82 40.51
C GLU A 11 -34.25 11.51 39.78
N ASN A 12 -35.42 11.34 39.17
CA ASN A 12 -35.73 10.16 38.36
C ASN A 12 -34.92 10.10 37.09
N THR A 13 -34.68 11.23 36.41
CA THR A 13 -33.81 11.29 35.23
C THR A 13 -32.33 11.01 35.57
N LYS A 14 -31.83 11.47 36.73
CA LYS A 14 -30.48 11.16 37.20
C LYS A 14 -30.34 9.68 37.58
N ARG A 15 -31.35 9.06 38.19
CA ARG A 15 -31.36 7.61 38.53
C ARG A 15 -31.46 6.75 37.26
N PHE A 16 -32.24 7.19 36.25
CA PHE A 16 -32.32 6.49 34.95
C PHE A 16 -31.01 6.62 34.15
N SER A 17 -30.38 7.80 34.13
CA SER A 17 -29.05 7.99 33.52
C SER A 17 -27.95 7.20 34.23
N LEU A 18 -28.01 7.09 35.56
CA LEU A 18 -27.03 6.29 36.32
C LEU A 18 -27.24 4.77 36.11
N ALA A 19 -28.49 4.30 35.99
CA ALA A 19 -28.81 2.89 35.72
C ALA A 19 -28.36 2.49 34.27
N VAL A 20 -28.54 3.39 33.31
CA VAL A 20 -28.05 3.17 31.94
C VAL A 20 -26.53 3.22 31.88
N ALA A 21 -25.87 4.14 32.62
CA ALA A 21 -24.41 4.22 32.68
C ALA A 21 -23.79 2.98 33.39
N VAL A 22 -24.46 2.42 34.40
CA VAL A 22 -24.01 1.19 35.08
C VAL A 22 -24.19 -0.04 34.16
N LEU A 23 -25.22 -0.07 33.31
CA LEU A 23 -25.38 -1.12 32.30
C LEU A 23 -24.29 -1.06 31.19
N PHE A 24 -23.81 0.12 30.82
CA PHE A 24 -22.70 0.26 29.90
C PHE A 24 -21.31 0.05 30.49
N ALA A 25 -21.16 0.24 31.83
CA ALA A 25 -19.89 0.02 32.51
C ALA A 25 -19.56 -1.47 32.74
N SER A 26 -20.51 -2.39 32.52
CA SER A 26 -20.30 -3.84 32.67
C SER A 26 -19.81 -4.57 31.43
N PHE A 27 -19.48 -3.86 30.34
CA PHE A 27 -18.83 -4.42 29.15
C PHE A 27 -17.30 -4.36 29.23
N ALA A 28 -16.71 -4.31 30.40
CA ALA A 28 -15.29 -4.58 30.57
C ALA A 28 -14.97 -5.99 30.05
N ALA A 29 -13.83 -6.15 29.39
CA ALA A 29 -13.33 -7.45 28.95
C ALA A 29 -13.49 -8.47 30.09
N SER A 30 -14.40 -9.43 29.89
CA SER A 30 -14.75 -10.44 30.90
C SER A 30 -14.27 -11.78 30.39
N SER A 31 -13.38 -12.39 31.14
CA SER A 31 -12.94 -13.75 30.88
C SER A 31 -14.03 -14.73 31.25
N GLU A 32 -14.38 -15.64 30.38
CA GLU A 32 -15.45 -16.61 30.60
C GLU A 32 -15.16 -17.96 29.96
N ASN A 33 -15.76 -19.02 30.56
CA ASN A 33 -15.83 -20.34 29.92
C ASN A 33 -17.08 -20.39 29.07
N PHE A 34 -16.93 -20.88 27.84
CA PHE A 34 -18.05 -21.03 26.95
C PHE A 34 -17.92 -22.27 26.04
N ARG A 35 -19.03 -22.67 25.48
CA ARG A 35 -19.10 -23.77 24.51
C ARG A 35 -19.70 -23.29 23.20
N VAL A 36 -19.15 -23.78 22.09
CA VAL A 36 -19.71 -23.60 20.74
C VAL A 36 -20.25 -24.94 20.23
N ARG A 37 -21.24 -24.89 19.36
CA ARG A 37 -21.78 -26.09 18.72
C ARG A 37 -20.77 -26.61 17.70
N LYS A 38 -20.26 -25.74 16.85
CA LYS A 38 -19.28 -26.04 15.80
C LYS A 38 -18.30 -24.87 15.65
N LEU A 39 -17.05 -25.18 15.34
CA LEU A 39 -16.06 -24.21 14.88
C LEU A 39 -15.94 -24.32 13.37
N ILE A 40 -16.03 -23.18 12.67
CA ILE A 40 -15.95 -23.05 11.22
C ILE A 40 -14.65 -22.33 10.88
N PRO A 41 -13.66 -23.02 10.30
CA PRO A 41 -12.41 -22.38 9.90
C PRO A 41 -12.59 -21.60 8.60
N ILE A 42 -12.01 -20.40 8.58
CA ILE A 42 -11.88 -19.52 7.42
C ILE A 42 -10.41 -19.17 7.32
N SER A 43 -9.70 -19.77 6.36
CA SER A 43 -8.25 -19.57 6.22
C SER A 43 -7.94 -18.93 4.88
N PHE A 44 -7.53 -17.67 4.92
CA PHE A 44 -7.11 -16.96 3.71
C PHE A 44 -5.66 -17.30 3.39
N ASN A 45 -5.43 -17.76 2.16
CA ASN A 45 -4.11 -18.01 1.60
C ASN A 45 -3.62 -16.84 0.74
N GLU A 46 -4.57 -16.12 0.12
CA GLU A 46 -4.31 -15.00 -0.78
C GLU A 46 -5.08 -13.73 -0.35
N ILE A 47 -4.53 -12.58 -0.74
CA ILE A 47 -5.09 -11.26 -0.38
C ILE A 47 -6.44 -10.93 -1.05
N ASN A 48 -6.76 -11.60 -2.16
CA ASN A 48 -8.00 -11.40 -2.93
C ASN A 48 -9.01 -12.54 -2.75
N GLU A 49 -8.74 -13.46 -1.84
CA GLU A 49 -9.57 -14.62 -1.63
C GLU A 49 -10.93 -14.24 -1.02
N LYS A 50 -11.97 -14.89 -1.46
CA LYS A 50 -13.33 -14.75 -0.96
C LYS A 50 -13.85 -16.11 -0.57
N ILE A 51 -14.20 -16.31 0.69
CA ILE A 51 -14.64 -17.57 1.25
C ILE A 51 -16.06 -17.42 1.74
N SER A 52 -16.94 -18.30 1.31
CA SER A 52 -18.34 -18.36 1.77
C SER A 52 -18.55 -19.59 2.62
N VAL A 53 -19.20 -19.40 3.79
CA VAL A 53 -19.50 -20.44 4.75
C VAL A 53 -20.93 -20.26 5.28
N GLU A 54 -21.49 -21.33 5.81
CA GLU A 54 -22.74 -21.30 6.56
C GLU A 54 -22.46 -21.47 8.05
N SER A 55 -23.09 -20.64 8.86
CA SER A 55 -22.97 -20.67 10.32
C SER A 55 -24.34 -20.69 10.96
N GLY A 56 -24.57 -21.66 11.83
CA GLY A 56 -25.75 -21.65 12.67
C GLY A 56 -25.55 -20.82 13.95
N ILE A 57 -26.64 -20.63 14.68
CA ILE A 57 -26.61 -20.00 15.99
C ILE A 57 -25.88 -20.93 16.97
N ASN A 58 -25.03 -20.36 17.81
CA ASN A 58 -24.08 -21.04 18.71
C ASN A 58 -22.86 -21.66 18.03
N ASP A 59 -22.62 -21.39 16.75
CA ASP A 59 -21.37 -21.69 16.08
C ASP A 59 -20.36 -20.53 16.25
N ALA A 60 -19.08 -20.80 15.93
CA ALA A 60 -18.05 -19.80 15.90
C ALA A 60 -17.21 -19.87 14.61
N LEU A 61 -16.77 -18.73 14.13
CA LEU A 61 -15.82 -18.61 13.05
C LEU A 61 -14.41 -18.51 13.63
N TRP A 62 -13.47 -19.22 13.03
CA TRP A 62 -12.04 -19.07 13.29
C TRP A 62 -11.35 -18.61 12.03
N ILE A 63 -10.97 -17.33 12.01
CA ILE A 63 -10.44 -16.68 10.81
C ILE A 63 -8.93 -16.51 10.95
N THR A 64 -8.20 -17.07 10.00
CA THR A 64 -6.75 -16.95 9.90
C THR A 64 -6.36 -16.20 8.63
N LEU A 65 -5.33 -15.38 8.74
CA LEU A 65 -4.84 -14.51 7.67
C LEU A 65 -3.57 -15.09 7.04
N PRO A 66 -3.22 -14.68 5.81
CA PRO A 66 -1.94 -15.02 5.21
C PRO A 66 -0.77 -14.51 6.05
N LYS A 67 0.41 -15.10 5.89
CA LYS A 67 1.63 -14.66 6.59
C LYS A 67 2.06 -13.24 6.20
N ASP A 68 1.86 -12.87 4.94
CA ASP A 68 2.15 -11.52 4.46
C ASP A 68 0.92 -10.62 4.61
N LEU A 69 1.00 -9.69 5.55
CA LEU A 69 -0.04 -8.70 5.86
C LEU A 69 0.27 -7.30 5.30
N THR A 70 1.27 -7.19 4.43
CA THR A 70 1.72 -5.89 3.88
C THR A 70 0.56 -5.05 3.37
N TYR A 71 -0.36 -5.67 2.66
CA TYR A 71 -1.50 -4.99 2.04
C TYR A 71 -2.83 -5.20 2.77
N ILE A 72 -2.91 -6.04 3.79
CA ILE A 72 -4.15 -6.32 4.51
C ILE A 72 -4.32 -5.38 5.69
N SER A 73 -5.48 -4.76 5.81
CA SER A 73 -5.85 -3.88 6.93
C SER A 73 -6.89 -4.47 7.86
N GLY A 74 -7.62 -5.49 7.42
CA GLY A 74 -8.69 -6.14 8.19
C GLY A 74 -9.38 -7.24 7.42
N VAL A 75 -10.52 -7.68 7.97
CA VAL A 75 -11.44 -8.66 7.37
C VAL A 75 -12.82 -8.04 7.28
N GLU A 76 -13.50 -8.26 6.18
CA GLU A 76 -14.92 -8.01 6.00
C GLU A 76 -15.68 -9.31 6.02
N LEU A 77 -16.73 -9.37 6.85
CA LEU A 77 -17.73 -10.45 6.86
C LEU A 77 -19.05 -9.85 6.37
N ASN A 78 -19.54 -10.30 5.24
CA ASN A 78 -20.88 -9.99 4.77
C ASN A 78 -21.81 -11.12 5.21
N LEU A 79 -22.72 -10.81 6.12
CA LEU A 79 -23.75 -11.71 6.63
C LEU A 79 -25.04 -11.50 5.83
N LYS A 80 -25.56 -12.55 5.25
CA LYS A 80 -26.94 -12.62 4.78
C LYS A 80 -27.79 -13.23 5.91
N VAL A 81 -28.71 -12.43 6.42
CA VAL A 81 -29.48 -12.71 7.64
C VAL A 81 -30.82 -13.30 7.24
N PRO A 82 -31.19 -14.51 7.73
CA PRO A 82 -32.46 -15.12 7.44
C PRO A 82 -33.65 -14.38 8.08
N GLU A 83 -34.84 -14.56 7.50
CA GLU A 83 -36.04 -13.84 7.87
C GLU A 83 -36.44 -14.04 9.35
N ASP A 84 -36.19 -15.21 9.90
CA ASP A 84 -36.45 -15.47 11.33
C ASP A 84 -35.64 -14.55 12.25
N ILE A 85 -34.35 -14.33 11.94
CA ILE A 85 -33.48 -13.43 12.73
C ILE A 85 -33.89 -11.97 12.50
N VAL A 86 -34.29 -11.59 11.29
CA VAL A 86 -34.81 -10.24 10.99
C VAL A 86 -36.09 -9.94 11.77
N THR A 87 -37.01 -10.91 11.83
CA THR A 87 -38.27 -10.80 12.57
C THR A 87 -38.00 -10.70 14.08
N TRP A 88 -37.11 -11.55 14.61
CA TRP A 88 -36.69 -11.57 16.01
C TRP A 88 -35.39 -10.77 16.19
N ARG A 89 -35.40 -9.50 15.73
CA ARG A 89 -34.24 -8.62 15.82
C ARG A 89 -33.65 -8.62 17.24
N ASP A 90 -32.34 -8.45 17.32
CA ASP A 90 -31.59 -8.42 18.57
C ASP A 90 -31.63 -9.70 19.41
N SER A 91 -32.17 -10.80 18.88
CA SER A 91 -32.22 -12.11 19.53
C SER A 91 -30.91 -12.88 19.42
N VAL A 92 -30.12 -12.61 18.39
CA VAL A 92 -28.81 -13.23 18.13
C VAL A 92 -27.71 -12.20 18.30
N ALA A 93 -26.73 -12.52 19.14
CA ALA A 93 -25.51 -11.72 19.29
C ALA A 93 -24.34 -12.33 18.54
N TYR A 94 -23.40 -11.47 18.15
CA TYR A 94 -22.06 -11.87 17.73
C TYR A 94 -21.03 -11.28 18.71
N MET A 95 -19.99 -12.07 18.99
CA MET A 95 -19.01 -11.78 20.05
C MET A 95 -17.60 -12.07 19.55
N LEU A 96 -16.67 -11.13 19.78
CA LEU A 96 -15.24 -11.35 19.59
C LEU A 96 -14.60 -11.84 20.88
N TYR A 97 -13.73 -12.84 20.75
CA TYR A 97 -12.94 -13.36 21.86
C TYR A 97 -11.46 -13.34 21.53
N ASP A 98 -10.67 -12.95 22.54
CA ASP A 98 -9.23 -12.99 22.55
C ASP A 98 -8.70 -13.98 23.60
N LYS A 99 -7.39 -14.28 23.57
CA LYS A 99 -6.68 -15.12 24.54
C LYS A 99 -7.35 -16.47 24.80
N LEU A 100 -7.70 -17.14 23.72
CA LEU A 100 -8.41 -18.41 23.79
C LEU A 100 -7.54 -19.56 24.29
N ASP A 101 -8.08 -20.32 25.23
CA ASP A 101 -7.53 -21.58 25.72
C ASP A 101 -8.64 -22.66 25.73
N PRO A 102 -8.43 -23.83 25.10
CA PRO A 102 -7.32 -24.17 24.22
C PRO A 102 -7.35 -23.39 22.89
N LYS A 103 -6.26 -23.42 22.14
CA LYS A 103 -6.23 -22.85 20.78
C LYS A 103 -7.39 -23.39 19.94
N PRO A 104 -8.06 -22.53 19.14
CA PRO A 104 -9.20 -22.93 18.31
C PRO A 104 -8.86 -24.09 17.38
N SER A 105 -9.76 -25.07 17.33
CA SER A 105 -9.67 -26.28 16.50
C SER A 105 -11.06 -26.87 16.30
N GLU A 106 -11.35 -27.42 15.13
CA GLU A 106 -12.63 -28.07 14.81
C GLU A 106 -13.00 -29.21 15.76
N LYS A 107 -12.01 -29.82 16.41
CA LYS A 107 -12.19 -30.91 17.38
C LYS A 107 -12.53 -30.41 18.79
N LYS A 108 -12.47 -29.10 19.02
CA LYS A 108 -12.74 -28.48 20.32
C LYS A 108 -14.05 -27.70 20.26
N GLN A 109 -14.82 -27.80 21.34
CA GLN A 109 -16.09 -27.09 21.50
C GLN A 109 -16.12 -26.19 22.73
N SER A 110 -15.24 -26.43 23.69
CA SER A 110 -15.20 -25.67 24.94
C SER A 110 -13.93 -24.84 24.98
N TYR A 111 -14.08 -23.59 25.33
CA TYR A 111 -13.03 -22.59 25.35
C TYR A 111 -13.15 -21.74 26.61
N TYR A 112 -12.00 -21.25 27.08
CA TYR A 112 -11.88 -20.11 27.96
C TYR A 112 -11.33 -18.94 27.11
N GLY A 113 -11.86 -17.74 27.30
CA GLY A 113 -11.39 -16.58 26.53
C GLY A 113 -11.87 -15.26 27.12
N GLU A 114 -11.22 -14.18 26.69
CA GLU A 114 -11.62 -12.82 27.04
C GLU A 114 -12.57 -12.29 25.98
N ARG A 115 -13.77 -11.88 26.39
CA ARG A 115 -14.76 -11.25 25.50
C ARG A 115 -14.39 -9.79 25.26
N GLY A 116 -13.87 -9.49 24.06
CA GLY A 116 -13.44 -8.14 23.68
C GLY A 116 -14.57 -7.26 23.13
N HIS A 117 -15.62 -7.88 22.56
CA HIS A 117 -16.76 -7.15 22.00
C HIS A 117 -18.01 -8.03 21.98
N VAL A 118 -19.17 -7.41 22.12
CA VAL A 118 -20.48 -8.02 21.92
C VAL A 118 -21.45 -7.03 21.29
N SER A 119 -22.23 -7.48 20.31
CA SER A 119 -23.33 -6.73 19.73
C SER A 119 -24.39 -7.70 19.19
N THR A 120 -25.58 -7.21 18.93
CA THR A 120 -26.69 -8.02 18.37
C THR A 120 -26.82 -7.80 16.87
N ILE A 121 -27.43 -8.78 16.20
CA ILE A 121 -27.78 -8.67 14.77
C ILE A 121 -29.08 -7.85 14.68
N PRO A 122 -29.04 -6.68 13.99
CA PRO A 122 -30.21 -5.84 13.81
C PRO A 122 -31.22 -6.49 12.87
N GLY A 123 -32.45 -5.97 12.82
CA GLY A 123 -33.51 -6.46 11.95
C GLY A 123 -33.31 -6.12 10.45
N ASN A 124 -32.14 -6.42 9.91
CA ASN A 124 -31.76 -6.19 8.51
C ASN A 124 -31.39 -7.51 7.84
N PHE A 125 -31.75 -7.71 6.57
CA PHE A 125 -31.40 -8.90 5.78
C PHE A 125 -29.90 -9.00 5.43
N SER A 126 -29.14 -7.96 5.65
CA SER A 126 -27.68 -7.94 5.42
C SER A 126 -26.99 -7.10 6.49
N LEU A 127 -25.83 -7.63 6.95
CA LEU A 127 -24.95 -6.94 7.88
C LEU A 127 -23.50 -7.13 7.44
N ASN A 128 -22.76 -6.04 7.30
CA ASN A 128 -21.32 -6.06 7.07
C ASN A 128 -20.59 -5.86 8.39
N ILE A 129 -19.81 -6.84 8.81
CA ILE A 129 -18.94 -6.74 9.99
C ILE A 129 -17.51 -6.54 9.51
N TYR A 130 -16.90 -5.43 9.90
CA TYR A 130 -15.50 -5.12 9.63
C TYR A 130 -14.66 -5.34 10.86
N ILE A 131 -13.62 -6.15 10.72
CA ILE A 131 -12.69 -6.50 11.79
C ILE A 131 -11.31 -5.97 11.43
N PRO A 132 -10.91 -4.80 11.94
CA PRO A 132 -9.59 -4.23 11.68
C PRO A 132 -8.47 -5.06 12.31
N ILE A 133 -7.31 -5.14 11.64
CA ILE A 133 -6.04 -5.65 12.17
C ILE A 133 -4.94 -4.61 12.15
N SER A 134 -5.22 -3.44 11.59
CA SER A 134 -4.26 -2.34 11.42
C SER A 134 -4.92 -1.00 11.73
N LYS A 135 -4.14 -0.04 12.20
CA LYS A 135 -4.59 1.36 12.40
C LYS A 135 -4.93 2.05 11.08
N ASP A 136 -4.34 1.60 9.98
CA ASP A 136 -4.60 2.11 8.62
C ASP A 136 -5.93 1.63 8.04
N PHE A 137 -6.74 0.91 8.82
CA PHE A 137 -8.04 0.42 8.39
C PHE A 137 -9.00 1.58 8.16
N ALA A 138 -9.42 1.74 6.91
CA ALA A 138 -10.39 2.74 6.49
C ALA A 138 -11.50 2.09 5.67
N ILE A 139 -12.74 2.41 6.01
CA ILE A 139 -13.96 2.03 5.27
C ILE A 139 -14.83 3.27 5.12
N LYS A 140 -15.70 3.25 4.11
CA LYS A 140 -16.78 4.22 4.01
C LYS A 140 -17.88 3.86 4.99
N ASP A 141 -18.40 4.85 5.71
CA ASP A 141 -19.55 4.64 6.59
C ASP A 141 -20.76 4.16 5.79
N ASN A 142 -21.39 3.11 6.31
CA ASN A 142 -22.58 2.50 5.74
C ASN A 142 -23.53 2.10 6.89
N PRO A 143 -24.83 2.45 6.82
CA PRO A 143 -25.83 2.12 7.86
C PRO A 143 -25.96 0.61 8.14
N TYR A 144 -25.56 -0.23 7.18
CA TYR A 144 -25.60 -1.70 7.29
C TYR A 144 -24.25 -2.29 7.66
N SER A 145 -23.33 -1.49 8.19
CA SER A 145 -21.99 -1.92 8.56
C SER A 145 -21.62 -1.60 9.99
N VAL A 146 -20.86 -2.49 10.60
CA VAL A 146 -20.32 -2.33 11.95
C VAL A 146 -18.82 -2.53 11.90
N LYS A 147 -18.06 -1.65 12.53
CA LYS A 147 -16.62 -1.76 12.72
C LYS A 147 -16.34 -2.24 14.15
N LEU A 148 -15.66 -3.38 14.26
CA LEU A 148 -15.26 -3.96 15.52
C LEU A 148 -13.92 -3.39 16.02
N PRO A 149 -13.53 -3.64 17.29
CA PRO A 149 -12.22 -3.29 17.79
C PRO A 149 -11.09 -3.96 16.99
N ILE A 150 -9.93 -3.31 16.98
CA ILE A 150 -8.73 -3.84 16.29
C ILE A 150 -8.31 -5.15 16.94
N GLN A 151 -8.10 -6.17 16.11
CA GLN A 151 -7.64 -7.50 16.54
C GLN A 151 -6.17 -7.70 16.22
N SER A 152 -5.48 -8.53 17.03
CA SER A 152 -4.13 -8.98 16.70
C SER A 152 -4.18 -10.00 15.57
N PRO A 153 -3.42 -9.82 14.48
CA PRO A 153 -3.39 -10.77 13.39
C PRO A 153 -2.75 -12.11 13.75
N ASP A 154 -1.84 -12.12 14.74
CA ASP A 154 -1.05 -13.31 15.12
C ASP A 154 -1.88 -14.36 15.87
N SER A 155 -2.92 -13.92 16.58
CA SER A 155 -3.78 -14.83 17.35
C SER A 155 -4.93 -15.42 16.55
N GLY A 156 -5.13 -14.98 15.28
CA GLY A 156 -6.34 -15.24 14.53
C GLY A 156 -7.55 -14.49 15.11
N ILE A 157 -8.70 -14.56 14.44
CA ILE A 157 -9.91 -13.86 14.84
C ILE A 157 -10.98 -14.90 15.18
N PHE A 158 -11.51 -14.85 16.40
CA PHE A 158 -12.58 -15.75 16.83
C PHE A 158 -13.87 -14.97 17.03
N LEU A 159 -14.86 -15.25 16.17
CA LEU A 159 -16.18 -14.64 16.21
C LEU A 159 -17.23 -15.71 16.49
N ARG A 160 -17.96 -15.57 17.61
CA ARG A 160 -19.02 -16.50 18.03
C ARG A 160 -20.39 -15.87 17.80
N PHE A 161 -21.34 -16.67 17.32
CA PHE A 161 -22.77 -16.33 17.34
C PHE A 161 -23.44 -16.99 18.53
N MET A 162 -24.40 -16.32 19.15
CA MET A 162 -25.10 -16.85 20.31
C MET A 162 -26.53 -16.32 20.41
N MET A 163 -27.47 -17.20 20.76
CA MET A 163 -28.81 -16.78 21.15
C MET A 163 -28.75 -16.04 22.49
N VAL A 164 -29.33 -14.85 22.55
CA VAL A 164 -29.37 -14.03 23.80
C VAL A 164 -30.78 -13.90 24.36
N MET A 165 -31.79 -14.38 23.64
CA MET A 165 -33.17 -14.37 24.02
C MET A 165 -33.65 -15.79 24.37
N LYS A 166 -34.54 -15.94 25.37
CA LYS A 166 -35.15 -17.23 25.76
C LYS A 166 -36.58 -17.30 25.25
N GLY A 167 -37.08 -18.53 25.02
CA GLY A 167 -38.48 -18.77 24.58
C GLY A 167 -38.73 -18.38 23.13
N VAL A 168 -37.71 -18.43 22.31
CA VAL A 168 -37.77 -18.19 20.86
C VAL A 168 -38.30 -19.42 20.12
N PRO A 169 -38.87 -19.27 18.91
CA PRO A 169 -39.29 -20.40 18.07
C PRO A 169 -38.11 -21.30 17.70
N GLU A 170 -38.37 -22.57 17.52
CA GLU A 170 -37.36 -23.56 17.07
C GLU A 170 -36.81 -23.22 15.67
N SER A 171 -37.59 -22.58 14.80
CA SER A 171 -37.14 -22.11 13.48
C SER A 171 -35.98 -21.10 13.63
N LEU A 172 -36.06 -20.22 14.62
CA LEU A 172 -35.00 -19.25 14.90
C LEU A 172 -33.74 -19.92 15.45
N GLU A 173 -33.88 -20.93 16.34
CA GLU A 173 -32.72 -21.67 16.89
C GLU A 173 -31.98 -22.45 15.77
N ASN A 174 -32.68 -22.88 14.75
CA ASN A 174 -32.14 -23.60 13.61
C ASN A 174 -31.74 -22.70 12.41
N SER A 175 -31.88 -21.41 12.56
CA SER A 175 -31.52 -20.45 11.50
C SER A 175 -30.06 -20.56 11.12
N ILE A 176 -29.78 -20.41 9.81
CA ILE A 176 -28.43 -20.43 9.22
C ILE A 176 -28.10 -19.08 8.62
N LEU A 177 -26.97 -18.53 9.02
CA LEU A 177 -26.37 -17.33 8.46
C LEU A 177 -25.49 -17.73 7.27
N GLU A 178 -25.70 -17.17 6.10
CA GLU A 178 -24.77 -17.26 4.99
C GLU A 178 -23.72 -16.14 5.16
N ILE A 179 -22.45 -16.49 5.29
CA ILE A 179 -21.38 -15.56 5.59
C ILE A 179 -20.35 -15.60 4.48
N THR A 180 -20.07 -14.45 3.91
CA THR A 180 -18.97 -14.28 2.96
C THR A 180 -17.88 -13.46 3.59
N ALA A 181 -16.69 -14.04 3.73
CA ALA A 181 -15.50 -13.41 4.28
C ALA A 181 -14.51 -13.04 3.19
N LYS A 182 -13.88 -11.87 3.30
CA LYS A 182 -12.78 -11.44 2.45
C LYS A 182 -11.81 -10.53 3.21
N PRO A 183 -10.50 -10.53 2.85
CA PRO A 183 -9.57 -9.53 3.35
C PRO A 183 -9.95 -8.12 2.88
N VAL A 184 -9.73 -7.13 3.75
CA VAL A 184 -9.83 -5.70 3.41
C VAL A 184 -8.42 -5.18 3.16
N LEU A 185 -8.19 -4.67 1.96
CA LEU A 185 -6.88 -4.19 1.54
C LEU A 185 -6.66 -2.74 1.97
N LYS A 186 -5.41 -2.41 2.32
CA LYS A 186 -4.95 -1.03 2.46
C LYS A 186 -5.04 -0.33 1.11
N ASN A 187 -5.34 0.95 1.13
CA ASN A 187 -5.31 1.76 -0.09
C ASN A 187 -3.87 2.16 -0.46
N LYS A 188 -3.00 1.15 -0.59
CA LYS A 188 -1.56 1.31 -0.87
C LYS A 188 -1.09 0.24 -1.86
N GLY A 189 -0.02 0.57 -2.60
CA GLY A 189 0.78 -0.36 -3.39
C GLY A 189 2.26 -0.10 -3.16
N ALA A 190 3.13 -0.93 -3.71
CA ALA A 190 4.58 -0.79 -3.59
C ALA A 190 5.19 -0.16 -4.83
N LEU A 191 6.24 0.64 -4.64
CA LEU A 191 7.14 1.10 -5.67
C LEU A 191 8.49 0.42 -5.53
N ASN A 192 9.00 -0.16 -6.62
CA ASN A 192 10.39 -0.53 -6.80
C ASN A 192 11.01 0.43 -7.81
N LEU A 193 11.86 1.33 -7.32
CA LEU A 193 12.58 2.30 -8.14
C LEU A 193 14.02 1.83 -8.34
N SER A 194 14.46 1.78 -9.59
CA SER A 194 15.85 1.58 -9.97
C SER A 194 16.38 2.84 -10.66
N VAL A 195 17.43 3.42 -10.11
CA VAL A 195 18.11 4.58 -10.70
C VAL A 195 19.49 4.12 -11.11
N THR A 196 19.79 4.20 -12.43
CA THR A 196 21.07 3.78 -12.99
C THR A 196 21.81 4.99 -13.55
N PRO A 197 22.90 5.44 -12.92
CA PRO A 197 23.77 6.47 -13.47
C PRO A 197 24.49 5.96 -14.71
N GLN A 198 24.67 6.83 -15.71
CA GLN A 198 25.41 6.50 -16.92
C GLN A 198 26.94 6.54 -16.71
N SER A 199 27.42 7.20 -15.65
CA SER A 199 28.85 7.32 -15.32
C SER A 199 29.28 6.24 -14.32
N THR A 200 30.51 5.75 -14.44
CA THR A 200 31.16 4.86 -13.49
C THR A 200 31.60 5.57 -12.20
N GLU A 201 31.69 6.90 -12.20
CA GLU A 201 31.95 7.70 -11.02
C GLU A 201 30.66 7.94 -10.24
N GLU A 202 30.71 7.76 -8.91
CA GLU A 202 29.60 8.06 -8.02
C GLU A 202 29.39 9.59 -7.94
N LYS A 203 28.47 10.09 -8.75
CA LYS A 203 28.00 11.48 -8.68
C LYS A 203 26.71 11.55 -7.87
N LYS A 204 26.58 12.58 -7.02
CA LYS A 204 25.43 12.73 -6.12
C LYS A 204 24.17 13.11 -6.88
N TYR A 205 23.06 12.52 -6.49
CA TYR A 205 21.71 12.89 -6.89
C TYR A 205 20.73 12.75 -5.74
N SER A 206 19.65 13.48 -5.77
CA SER A 206 18.56 13.41 -4.79
C SER A 206 17.28 12.97 -5.49
N VAL A 207 16.53 12.09 -4.83
CA VAL A 207 15.27 11.54 -5.34
C VAL A 207 14.13 12.03 -4.47
N PHE A 208 13.09 12.52 -5.13
CA PHE A 208 11.85 12.99 -4.49
C PHE A 208 10.65 12.25 -5.11
N ILE A 209 9.68 11.92 -4.27
CA ILE A 209 8.37 11.45 -4.69
C ILE A 209 7.34 12.37 -4.05
N ASP A 210 6.51 13.02 -4.87
CA ASP A 210 5.53 14.02 -4.44
C ASP A 210 6.17 15.11 -3.56
N ASP A 211 7.34 15.61 -3.99
CA ASP A 211 8.18 16.60 -3.32
C ASP A 211 8.81 16.14 -1.98
N GLU A 212 8.56 14.91 -1.55
CA GLU A 212 9.16 14.34 -0.36
C GLU A 212 10.46 13.57 -0.69
N PRO A 213 11.57 13.81 0.03
CA PRO A 213 12.83 13.14 -0.22
C PRO A 213 12.76 11.65 0.10
N VAL A 214 13.32 10.81 -0.76
CA VAL A 214 13.29 9.36 -0.65
C VAL A 214 14.70 8.80 -0.57
N GLN A 215 14.98 7.99 0.46
CA GLN A 215 16.27 7.32 0.65
C GLN A 215 16.23 5.83 0.30
N ALA A 216 15.06 5.18 0.40
CA ALA A 216 14.89 3.78 0.09
C ALA A 216 14.04 3.61 -1.18
N TYR A 217 14.57 2.89 -2.15
CA TYR A 217 13.96 2.74 -3.47
C TYR A 217 13.25 1.42 -3.68
N SER A 218 13.50 0.43 -2.79
CA SER A 218 12.91 -0.89 -2.89
C SER A 218 11.70 -1.03 -1.97
N HIS A 219 10.61 -1.53 -2.54
CA HIS A 219 9.37 -1.87 -1.83
C HIS A 219 8.78 -0.74 -0.98
N LYS A 220 8.88 0.52 -1.47
CA LYS A 220 8.29 1.67 -0.78
C LYS A 220 6.77 1.66 -0.96
N LEU A 221 6.04 1.60 0.16
CA LEU A 221 4.59 1.68 0.14
C LEU A 221 4.12 3.13 -0.06
N LEU A 222 3.31 3.34 -1.09
CA LEU A 222 2.68 4.62 -1.43
C LEU A 222 1.16 4.46 -1.48
N PRO A 223 0.36 5.51 -1.27
CA PRO A 223 -1.06 5.51 -1.55
C PRO A 223 -1.36 5.08 -2.98
N THR A 224 -2.57 4.59 -3.25
CA THR A 224 -3.00 4.37 -4.65
C THR A 224 -3.28 5.69 -5.34
N GLY A 225 -2.91 5.80 -6.61
CA GLY A 225 -3.11 7.00 -7.39
C GLY A 225 -1.92 7.36 -8.25
N GLU A 226 -1.92 8.58 -8.75
CA GLU A 226 -0.84 9.16 -9.52
C GLU A 226 0.17 9.82 -8.60
N HIS A 227 1.45 9.62 -8.90
CA HIS A 227 2.60 10.13 -8.15
C HIS A 227 3.62 10.74 -9.09
N HIS A 228 4.40 11.68 -8.58
CA HIS A 228 5.44 12.38 -9.32
C HIS A 228 6.82 12.03 -8.75
N LEU A 229 7.68 11.49 -9.61
CA LEU A 229 9.09 11.28 -9.32
C LEU A 229 9.90 12.46 -9.85
N SER A 230 10.75 13.03 -9.03
CA SER A 230 11.76 14.02 -9.42
C SER A 230 13.14 13.55 -8.97
N ILE A 231 14.11 13.52 -9.89
CA ILE A 231 15.51 13.25 -9.59
C ILE A 231 16.31 14.47 -9.99
N VAL A 232 17.03 15.04 -9.02
CA VAL A 232 17.78 16.29 -9.16
C VAL A 232 19.26 16.04 -8.89
N SER A 233 20.13 16.59 -9.75
CA SER A 233 21.56 16.44 -9.64
C SER A 233 22.31 17.60 -10.30
N ASP A 234 23.46 17.98 -9.77
CA ASP A 234 24.38 18.92 -10.40
C ASP A 234 25.23 18.30 -11.52
N SER A 235 25.23 16.96 -11.62
CA SER A 235 26.07 16.20 -12.56
C SER A 235 25.28 15.41 -13.61
N TYR A 236 23.99 15.24 -13.41
CA TYR A 236 23.09 14.57 -14.34
C TYR A 236 21.93 15.50 -14.74
N ARG A 237 21.30 15.19 -15.87
CA ARG A 237 20.06 15.86 -16.26
C ARG A 237 18.98 15.51 -15.27
N ASN A 238 18.23 16.50 -14.83
CA ASN A 238 17.07 16.29 -13.98
C ASN A 238 16.04 15.42 -14.71
N GLU A 239 15.51 14.43 -14.01
CA GLU A 239 14.48 13.52 -14.52
C GLU A 239 13.17 13.74 -13.78
N LEU A 240 12.10 13.89 -14.54
CA LEU A 240 10.72 13.98 -14.04
C LEU A 240 9.92 12.85 -14.65
N ARG A 241 9.19 12.10 -13.83
CA ARG A 241 8.33 11.01 -14.27
C ARG A 241 7.03 11.05 -13.49
N THR A 242 5.93 10.80 -14.17
CA THR A 242 4.64 10.49 -13.56
C THR A 242 4.42 8.99 -13.60
N PHE A 243 3.99 8.39 -12.51
CA PHE A 243 3.69 6.96 -12.42
C PHE A 243 2.43 6.73 -11.58
N ARG A 244 1.83 5.56 -11.75
CA ARG A 244 0.61 5.20 -11.03
C ARG A 244 0.85 4.02 -10.12
N ILE A 245 0.38 4.13 -8.89
CA ILE A 245 0.34 3.05 -7.90
C ILE A 245 -1.05 2.43 -7.90
N GLU A 246 -1.11 1.12 -8.07
CA GLU A 246 -2.33 0.32 -7.95
C GLU A 246 -2.39 -0.40 -6.61
N GLN A 247 -3.61 -0.63 -6.11
CA GLN A 247 -3.83 -1.27 -4.82
C GLN A 247 -3.24 -2.69 -4.79
N ALA A 248 -2.46 -2.98 -3.74
CA ALA A 248 -1.83 -4.26 -3.48
C ALA A 248 -0.96 -4.81 -4.64
N LYS A 249 -0.46 -3.91 -5.50
CA LYS A 249 0.47 -4.27 -6.57
C LYS A 249 1.81 -3.56 -6.38
N THR A 250 2.85 -4.13 -7.02
CA THR A 250 4.18 -3.53 -7.10
C THR A 250 4.36 -2.89 -8.46
N THR A 251 4.63 -1.58 -8.47
CA THR A 251 5.01 -0.81 -9.66
C THR A 251 6.54 -0.78 -9.72
N SER A 252 7.13 -1.20 -10.85
CA SER A 252 8.57 -1.11 -11.08
C SER A 252 8.86 0.06 -12.02
N LEU A 253 9.73 0.96 -11.59
CA LEU A 253 10.16 2.13 -12.35
C LEU A 253 11.67 2.14 -12.47
N SER A 254 12.17 2.23 -13.71
CA SER A 254 13.61 2.31 -14.00
C SER A 254 13.94 3.64 -14.64
N VAL A 255 14.93 4.34 -14.12
CA VAL A 255 15.40 5.64 -14.62
C VAL A 255 16.89 5.57 -14.89
N ASN A 256 17.27 5.80 -16.16
CA ASN A 256 18.66 5.91 -16.57
C ASN A 256 19.06 7.38 -16.57
N MET A 257 19.94 7.77 -15.65
CA MET A 257 20.44 9.14 -15.51
C MET A 257 21.45 9.44 -16.62
N ARG A 258 21.23 10.53 -17.35
CA ARG A 258 22.15 11.00 -18.39
C ARG A 258 23.04 12.09 -17.84
N GLY A 259 24.36 12.00 -18.12
CA GLY A 259 25.32 13.06 -17.77
C GLY A 259 25.00 14.38 -18.47
N ILE A 260 25.38 15.46 -17.84
CA ILE A 260 25.29 16.82 -18.40
C ILE A 260 26.58 17.24 -19.10
N GLU A 261 27.61 16.40 -19.06
CA GLU A 261 28.90 16.70 -19.70
C GLU A 261 28.73 16.99 -21.17
N PRO A 262 29.47 17.98 -21.71
CA PRO A 262 29.46 18.27 -23.14
C PRO A 262 30.01 17.08 -23.93
N LEU A 263 29.46 16.87 -25.13
CA LEU A 263 29.91 15.86 -26.05
C LEU A 263 30.52 16.49 -27.30
N VAL A 264 31.64 15.97 -27.79
CA VAL A 264 32.32 16.42 -29.01
C VAL A 264 32.27 15.32 -30.04
N LYS A 265 31.58 15.56 -31.17
CA LYS A 265 31.60 14.72 -32.36
C LYS A 265 32.73 15.20 -33.30
N LEU A 266 33.60 14.28 -33.69
CA LEU A 266 34.76 14.56 -34.54
C LEU A 266 34.49 13.93 -35.93
N ILE A 267 34.40 14.78 -36.95
CA ILE A 267 34.13 14.34 -38.32
C ILE A 267 35.34 14.71 -39.14
N CYS A 268 36.06 13.75 -39.70
CA CYS A 268 37.27 13.95 -40.46
C CYS A 268 37.46 12.86 -41.52
N PRO A 269 38.25 13.12 -42.56
CA PRO A 269 38.65 12.11 -43.57
C PRO A 269 39.35 10.90 -42.91
N LYS A 270 39.35 9.77 -43.62
CA LYS A 270 40.16 8.61 -43.23
C LYS A 270 41.62 8.99 -43.11
N ASP A 271 42.35 8.31 -42.23
CA ASP A 271 43.77 8.51 -41.98
C ASP A 271 44.15 9.85 -41.27
N THR A 272 43.15 10.63 -40.83
CA THR A 272 43.37 11.78 -39.98
C THR A 272 43.66 11.36 -38.54
N LYS A 273 44.80 11.80 -37.99
CA LYS A 273 45.08 11.65 -36.56
C LYS A 273 44.42 12.81 -35.83
N VAL A 274 43.63 12.49 -34.79
CA VAL A 274 42.89 13.49 -34.03
C VAL A 274 43.38 13.47 -32.60
N PHE A 275 43.57 14.67 -32.01
CA PHE A 275 43.91 14.86 -30.61
C PHE A 275 42.93 15.84 -30.00
N LEU A 276 42.53 15.53 -28.78
CA LEU A 276 41.72 16.40 -27.94
C LEU A 276 42.53 16.75 -26.69
N ASP A 277 42.79 18.01 -26.45
CA ASP A 277 43.66 18.54 -25.35
C ASP A 277 45.04 17.83 -25.32
N GLY A 278 45.58 17.51 -26.51
CA GLY A 278 46.85 16.81 -26.61
C GLY A 278 46.80 15.30 -26.47
N LEU A 279 45.68 14.74 -26.11
CA LEU A 279 45.50 13.29 -26.00
C LEU A 279 44.95 12.69 -27.33
N PRO A 280 45.48 11.56 -27.82
CA PRO A 280 45.03 10.98 -29.06
C PRO A 280 43.61 10.40 -28.90
N VAL A 281 42.73 10.68 -29.86
CA VAL A 281 41.39 10.10 -29.95
C VAL A 281 41.45 8.92 -30.96
N THR A 282 41.32 7.70 -30.40
CA THR A 282 41.43 6.46 -31.22
C THR A 282 40.12 6.07 -31.91
N ASN A 283 38.97 6.47 -31.35
CA ASN A 283 37.67 6.22 -31.95
C ASN A 283 36.94 7.55 -32.19
N THR A 284 36.89 7.98 -33.43
CA THR A 284 36.17 9.21 -33.86
C THR A 284 34.71 8.94 -34.25
N ALA A 285 34.29 7.66 -34.32
CA ALA A 285 32.91 7.30 -34.65
C ALA A 285 31.92 7.61 -33.55
N GLU A 286 32.37 7.63 -32.27
CA GLU A 286 31.58 7.95 -31.09
C GLU A 286 31.91 9.35 -30.57
N PRO A 287 30.92 10.07 -30.01
CA PRO A 287 31.16 11.35 -29.36
C PRO A 287 32.06 11.19 -28.15
N VAL A 288 33.02 12.08 -27.99
CA VAL A 288 33.92 12.12 -26.80
C VAL A 288 33.31 13.05 -25.74
N SER A 289 33.23 12.62 -24.49
CA SER A 289 32.83 13.45 -23.37
C SER A 289 34.01 14.34 -22.95
N VAL A 290 33.71 15.63 -22.71
CA VAL A 290 34.68 16.61 -22.24
C VAL A 290 34.14 17.34 -21.01
N THR A 291 35.00 18.04 -20.28
CA THR A 291 34.56 18.91 -19.18
C THR A 291 33.96 20.22 -19.73
N GLN A 292 33.29 20.98 -18.86
CA GLN A 292 32.93 22.37 -19.22
C GLN A 292 34.18 23.23 -19.30
N GLY A 293 34.32 24.00 -20.36
CA GLY A 293 35.46 24.91 -20.56
C GLY A 293 35.98 24.91 -21.99
N GLU A 294 37.21 25.42 -22.16
CA GLU A 294 37.88 25.47 -23.48
C GLU A 294 38.63 24.16 -23.74
N HIS A 295 38.45 23.60 -24.93
CA HIS A 295 39.13 22.40 -25.38
C HIS A 295 39.75 22.63 -26.75
N ALA A 296 40.96 22.11 -26.96
CA ALA A 296 41.64 22.16 -28.24
C ALA A 296 41.52 20.85 -29.01
N VAL A 297 40.94 20.92 -30.19
CA VAL A 297 40.88 19.78 -31.13
C VAL A 297 41.93 19.99 -32.21
N LYS A 298 42.88 19.05 -32.31
CA LYS A 298 43.94 19.05 -33.30
C LYS A 298 43.76 17.92 -34.30
N PHE A 299 43.77 18.22 -35.56
CA PHE A 299 43.75 17.28 -36.67
C PHE A 299 45.11 17.28 -37.37
N ILE A 300 45.64 16.11 -37.71
CA ILE A 300 46.84 15.94 -38.52
C ILE A 300 46.47 15.02 -39.70
N LEU A 301 46.61 15.56 -40.91
CA LEU A 301 46.37 14.85 -42.15
C LEU A 301 47.60 15.01 -43.04
N GLY A 302 48.41 13.95 -43.22
CA GLY A 302 49.72 14.06 -43.86
C GLY A 302 50.64 15.02 -43.06
N ASP A 303 51.14 16.05 -43.76
CA ASP A 303 52.01 17.09 -43.20
C ASP A 303 51.23 18.31 -42.68
N TYR A 304 49.90 18.30 -42.78
CA TYR A 304 49.05 19.42 -42.33
C TYR A 304 48.56 19.23 -40.93
N GLU A 305 48.72 20.31 -40.14
CA GLU A 305 48.18 20.35 -38.77
C GLU A 305 47.17 21.50 -38.68
N ILE A 306 45.98 21.17 -38.17
CA ILE A 306 44.90 22.16 -37.92
C ILE A 306 44.44 22.04 -36.50
N VAL A 307 44.44 23.17 -35.76
CA VAL A 307 43.94 23.27 -34.40
C VAL A 307 42.69 24.14 -34.37
N LYS A 308 41.66 23.66 -33.70
CA LYS A 308 40.41 24.39 -33.42
C LYS A 308 40.13 24.39 -31.94
N THR A 309 39.68 25.51 -31.41
CA THR A 309 39.25 25.62 -30.02
C THR A 309 37.74 25.63 -29.95
N ILE A 310 37.17 24.88 -29.01
CA ILE A 310 35.76 24.88 -28.69
C ILE A 310 35.57 25.31 -27.23
N SER A 311 34.55 26.11 -26.96
CA SER A 311 34.11 26.43 -25.59
C SER A 311 32.94 25.56 -25.27
N ALA A 312 33.19 24.48 -24.49
CA ALA A 312 32.21 23.43 -24.20
C ALA A 312 31.35 23.83 -22.99
N MET A 313 30.03 23.71 -23.14
CA MET A 313 29.05 23.98 -22.11
C MET A 313 28.26 22.70 -21.77
N ASN A 314 27.97 22.48 -20.49
CA ASN A 314 27.18 21.35 -20.03
C ASN A 314 25.85 21.21 -20.81
N GLY A 315 25.49 19.97 -21.12
CA GLY A 315 24.25 19.61 -21.83
C GLY A 315 24.27 19.84 -23.34
N ARG A 316 25.42 20.26 -23.94
CA ARG A 316 25.55 20.52 -25.36
C ARG A 316 26.40 19.47 -26.08
N THR A 317 26.09 19.26 -27.34
CA THR A 317 26.92 18.45 -28.26
C THR A 317 27.49 19.35 -29.34
N TYR A 318 28.79 19.30 -29.52
CA TYR A 318 29.55 20.07 -30.52
C TYR A 318 29.97 19.12 -31.67
N SER A 319 29.87 19.58 -32.91
CA SER A 319 30.42 18.87 -34.05
C SER A 319 31.60 19.65 -34.63
N VAL A 320 32.78 19.05 -34.63
CA VAL A 320 34.00 19.62 -35.22
C VAL A 320 34.30 18.86 -36.50
N ASN A 321 34.14 19.55 -37.64
CA ASN A 321 34.28 18.96 -38.95
C ASN A 321 35.57 19.45 -39.60
N LEU A 322 36.39 18.53 -40.07
CA LEU A 322 37.51 18.80 -40.95
C LEU A 322 37.08 18.47 -42.39
N ASN A 323 36.88 19.52 -43.20
CA ASN A 323 36.64 19.40 -44.62
C ASN A 323 37.91 19.75 -45.42
N VAL A 324 38.27 18.94 -46.38
CA VAL A 324 39.42 19.18 -47.27
C VAL A 324 38.86 19.33 -48.66
N ASP A 325 38.94 20.54 -49.22
CA ASP A 325 38.55 20.83 -50.58
C ASP A 325 39.80 20.92 -51.46
N ALA A 326 39.79 20.28 -52.61
CA ALA A 326 40.78 20.39 -53.66
C ALA A 326 40.17 21.12 -54.85
N THR A 327 40.80 22.21 -55.29
CA THR A 327 40.45 22.92 -56.55
C THR A 327 41.50 22.63 -57.60
N ILE A 328 41.05 22.34 -58.78
CA ILE A 328 41.91 22.23 -59.96
C ILE A 328 41.75 23.53 -60.73
N SER A 329 42.86 24.26 -60.97
CA SER A 329 42.92 25.38 -61.88
C SER A 329 43.78 24.98 -63.07
N GLU A 330 43.30 25.30 -64.23
CA GLU A 330 44.10 25.17 -65.50
C GLU A 330 44.80 26.52 -65.67
N ASP A 331 46.14 26.48 -65.64
CA ASP A 331 46.96 27.67 -65.96
C ASP A 331 47.25 27.65 -67.41
N GLU A 332 46.91 28.75 -68.12
CA GLU A 332 47.22 28.99 -69.57
C GLU A 332 48.71 29.30 -69.78
#